data_f37fcd552e0c8c25c7c5c9d7500f8714
#
_entry.id   f37fcd552e0c8c25c7c5c9d7500f8714
#
_cell.length_a   1.000
_cell.length_b   1.000
_cell.length_c   1.000
_cell.angle_alpha   90.00
_cell.angle_beta   90.00
_cell.angle_gamma   90.00
#
_symmetry.space_group_name_H-M   'P 1'
#
loop_
_entity.id
_entity.type
_entity.pdbx_description
1 polymer ?
#
loop_
_entity_poly.entity_id
_entity_poly.type
_entity_poly.pdbx_seq_one_letter_code
_entity_poly.pdbx_strand_id
1 'polypeptide(L)'
;MKAFFASLWEKLKGMFTKNLGIKISAVVFALLLWAYVLVVLNPVRTKLIDKVPISLEGYNDLLSRNLILVEQDLGQASVSVEAAITSHASLDASRINCRASLSTITGPGTYKLTVSATTQGNLGTVSKVSPSIVEVEVDKLIKKDIPVKVTYGESKLPEGYEILSENYSTSITVEGAARFVESAVRAEAVLDLTDKTKDIRESVKVIFYDAEGQEVNVVTRTGETPSISVYVSISAVKKVPVQPQLNLPDEEYYDLVWTCIPDTVTIYGDMSVLDGIDEILTEDMVLDEKLSVQTVEGQLVLPEGVSLKSGQSTQVKVTVTVTEKEEDKELIIPVQYLNMPAGFHLAENVPSSVTVIAHGTKKQLSQLGVENIQATVDLTGRAPGIHEVIPVLKLTNPQIFPSVTLRLKESCIRVDIIHGN
;
A
#
# COMPACT_ATOMS: atom_id res chain seq x y z
N MET A 1 58.30 18.52 67.89
CA MET A 1 57.94 18.83 66.49
C MET A 1 57.17 20.13 66.33
N LYS A 2 56.09 20.43 67.10
CA LYS A 2 55.30 21.66 66.99
C LYS A 2 56.11 22.95 67.19
N ALA A 3 57.07 22.98 68.13
CA ALA A 3 57.86 24.17 68.39
C ALA A 3 58.92 24.47 67.28
N PHE A 4 59.43 23.47 66.57
CA PHE A 4 60.30 23.63 65.41
C PHE A 4 59.56 24.22 64.20
N PHE A 5 58.33 23.74 63.94
CA PHE A 5 57.55 24.30 62.86
C PHE A 5 57.03 25.73 63.16
N ALA A 6 56.74 26.06 64.39
CA ALA A 6 56.38 27.41 64.78
C ALA A 6 57.56 28.40 64.62
N SER A 7 58.80 28.02 65.03
CA SER A 7 59.98 28.81 64.84
C SER A 7 60.35 28.98 63.39
N LEU A 8 60.12 27.92 62.55
CA LEU A 8 60.42 27.96 61.11
C LEU A 8 59.34 28.88 60.40
N TRP A 9 58.09 28.82 60.85
CA TRP A 9 57.02 29.70 60.38
C TRP A 9 57.21 31.15 60.70
N GLU A 10 57.64 31.46 61.92
CA GLU A 10 58.00 32.85 62.32
C GLU A 10 59.21 33.39 61.56
N LYS A 11 60.25 32.59 61.30
CA LYS A 11 61.40 32.96 60.50
C LYS A 11 61.00 33.19 59.01
N LEU A 12 60.17 32.31 58.50
CA LEU A 12 59.60 32.50 57.13
C LEU A 12 58.73 33.77 57.03
N LYS A 13 57.86 34.00 58.02
CA LYS A 13 56.95 35.19 58.07
C LYS A 13 57.79 36.46 58.18
N GLY A 14 58.85 36.49 59.02
CA GLY A 14 59.74 37.60 59.12
C GLY A 14 60.58 37.82 57.87
N MET A 15 60.97 36.72 57.15
CA MET A 15 61.67 36.82 55.89
C MET A 15 60.77 37.34 54.77
N PHE A 16 59.44 37.09 54.83
CA PHE A 16 58.50 37.64 53.88
C PHE A 16 58.05 39.10 54.14
N THR A 17 58.01 39.54 55.39
CA THR A 17 57.60 40.87 55.79
C THR A 17 58.70 41.89 55.88
N LYS A 18 60.00 41.47 56.11
CA LYS A 18 61.16 42.34 56.17
C LYS A 18 61.52 42.84 54.80
N ASN A 19 61.54 44.13 54.57
CA ASN A 19 61.86 44.82 53.31
C ASN A 19 60.81 44.57 52.22
N LEU A 20 59.53 44.55 52.59
CA LEU A 20 58.36 44.28 51.67
C LEU A 20 58.34 45.22 50.44
N GLY A 21 58.71 46.50 50.61
CA GLY A 21 58.79 47.46 49.51
C GLY A 21 59.82 47.07 48.44
N ILE A 22 61.06 46.57 48.86
CA ILE A 22 62.11 46.14 47.91
C ILE A 22 61.66 44.87 47.17
N LYS A 23 60.93 44.00 47.84
CA LYS A 23 60.42 42.75 47.24
C LYS A 23 59.36 42.98 46.25
N ILE A 24 58.37 43.88 46.55
CA ILE A 24 57.34 44.30 45.64
C ILE A 24 57.97 45.02 44.42
N SER A 25 58.90 45.94 44.64
CA SER A 25 59.58 46.59 43.50
C SER A 25 60.34 45.60 42.62
N ALA A 26 61.06 44.59 43.24
CA ALA A 26 61.72 43.54 42.47
C ALA A 26 60.72 42.70 41.62
N VAL A 27 59.56 42.33 42.20
CA VAL A 27 58.54 41.59 41.43
C VAL A 27 57.97 42.46 40.33
N VAL A 28 57.66 43.76 40.59
CA VAL A 28 57.20 44.69 39.55
C VAL A 28 58.24 44.86 38.45
N PHE A 29 59.51 44.97 38.81
CA PHE A 29 60.58 45.11 37.83
C PHE A 29 60.80 43.80 37.03
N ALA A 30 60.65 42.64 37.65
CA ALA A 30 60.70 41.36 36.98
C ALA A 30 59.49 41.19 36.00
N LEU A 31 58.27 41.65 36.38
CA LEU A 31 57.10 41.67 35.51
C LEU A 31 57.27 42.62 34.33
N LEU A 32 57.80 43.80 34.57
CA LEU A 32 58.13 44.79 33.51
C LEU A 32 59.20 44.25 32.55
N LEU A 33 60.27 43.62 33.07
CA LEU A 33 61.28 43.00 32.25
C LEU A 33 60.72 41.82 31.44
N TRP A 34 59.87 41.04 32.06
CA TRP A 34 59.19 39.92 31.40
C TRP A 34 58.24 40.44 30.29
N ALA A 35 57.45 41.46 30.57
CA ALA A 35 56.58 42.12 29.59
C ALA A 35 57.39 42.76 28.44
N TYR A 36 58.55 43.39 28.76
CA TYR A 36 59.44 43.94 27.76
C TYR A 36 60.01 42.86 26.84
N VAL A 37 60.48 41.74 27.40
CA VAL A 37 60.96 40.58 26.60
C VAL A 37 59.84 40.03 25.69
N LEU A 38 58.64 39.89 26.21
CA LEU A 38 57.54 39.40 25.41
C LEU A 38 57.14 40.37 24.28
N VAL A 39 57.08 41.67 24.54
CA VAL A 39 56.58 42.65 23.57
C VAL A 39 57.65 43.10 22.60
N VAL A 40 58.92 43.38 23.11
CA VAL A 40 59.95 44.02 22.29
C VAL A 40 60.79 42.95 21.57
N LEU A 41 61.22 41.88 22.28
CA LEU A 41 62.03 40.82 21.67
C LEU A 41 61.19 39.80 20.92
N ASN A 42 59.89 39.59 21.35
CA ASN A 42 58.91 38.71 20.72
C ASN A 42 59.56 37.43 20.12
N PRO A 43 60.15 36.58 20.94
CA PRO A 43 60.99 35.44 20.44
C PRO A 43 60.11 34.48 19.62
N VAL A 44 60.63 34.00 18.50
CA VAL A 44 60.08 33.01 17.66
C VAL A 44 60.19 31.64 18.31
N ARG A 45 59.05 30.92 18.37
CA ARG A 45 58.98 29.51 18.84
C ARG A 45 58.16 28.66 17.94
N THR A 46 58.40 27.37 17.93
CA THR A 46 57.62 26.39 17.18
C THR A 46 56.35 26.01 17.94
N LYS A 47 55.20 26.13 17.31
CA LYS A 47 53.94 25.60 17.80
C LYS A 47 53.50 24.46 16.89
N LEU A 48 53.15 23.31 17.48
CA LEU A 48 52.53 22.19 16.77
C LEU A 48 51.03 22.41 16.75
N ILE A 49 50.40 22.29 15.58
CA ILE A 49 48.96 22.40 15.36
C ILE A 49 48.50 21.12 14.67
N ASP A 50 47.69 20.38 15.39
CA ASP A 50 47.14 19.11 14.92
C ASP A 50 45.74 19.29 14.27
N LYS A 51 45.28 18.25 13.57
CA LYS A 51 43.96 18.15 12.96
C LYS A 51 43.70 19.23 11.92
N VAL A 52 44.68 19.63 11.14
CA VAL A 52 44.52 20.51 10.01
C VAL A 52 44.01 19.71 8.81
N PRO A 53 42.81 19.96 8.25
CA PRO A 53 42.33 19.23 7.10
C PRO A 53 43.19 19.49 5.87
N ILE A 54 43.47 18.44 5.08
CA ILE A 54 44.20 18.56 3.82
C ILE A 54 43.20 18.81 2.70
N SER A 55 43.28 19.95 2.06
CA SER A 55 42.41 20.32 0.93
C SER A 55 43.10 20.02 -0.41
N LEU A 56 42.31 19.68 -1.40
CA LEU A 56 42.77 19.44 -2.77
C LEU A 56 42.75 20.71 -3.58
N GLU A 57 43.82 20.99 -4.33
CA GLU A 57 43.88 22.11 -5.27
C GLU A 57 43.89 21.60 -6.71
N GLY A 58 43.00 22.15 -7.57
CA GLY A 58 42.93 21.79 -8.98
C GLY A 58 41.99 20.62 -9.28
N TYR A 59 41.03 20.31 -8.39
CA TYR A 59 40.04 19.23 -8.62
C TYR A 59 39.16 19.46 -9.84
N ASN A 60 38.71 20.70 -10.09
CA ASN A 60 37.93 21.01 -11.29
C ASN A 60 38.73 20.85 -12.59
N ASP A 61 40.03 21.14 -12.55
CA ASP A 61 40.91 20.92 -13.69
C ASP A 61 41.16 19.43 -13.95
N LEU A 62 41.16 18.60 -12.91
CA LEU A 62 41.20 17.16 -13.00
C LEU A 62 39.96 16.61 -13.68
N LEU A 63 38.79 17.05 -13.24
CA LEU A 63 37.50 16.68 -13.83
C LEU A 63 37.38 17.11 -15.30
N SER A 64 37.93 18.28 -15.65
CA SER A 64 37.93 18.77 -17.05
C SER A 64 38.72 17.91 -18.02
N ARG A 65 39.66 17.11 -17.48
CA ARG A 65 40.48 16.11 -18.22
C ARG A 65 39.86 14.70 -18.21
N ASN A 66 38.59 14.57 -17.78
CA ASN A 66 37.86 13.30 -17.57
C ASN A 66 38.60 12.36 -16.60
N LEU A 67 39.13 12.92 -15.52
CA LEU A 67 39.77 12.17 -14.42
C LEU A 67 39.02 12.47 -13.11
N ILE A 68 38.97 11.49 -12.22
CA ILE A 68 38.33 11.57 -10.93
C ILE A 68 39.21 10.91 -9.85
N LEU A 69 39.18 11.46 -8.64
CA LEU A 69 39.81 10.81 -7.47
C LEU A 69 38.89 9.69 -6.96
N VAL A 70 39.47 8.55 -6.70
CA VAL A 70 38.76 7.40 -6.12
C VAL A 70 38.40 7.69 -4.67
N GLU A 71 39.29 8.31 -3.92
CA GLU A 71 39.09 8.74 -2.54
C GLU A 71 39.37 10.25 -2.42
N GLN A 72 38.41 10.98 -1.86
CA GLN A 72 38.50 12.45 -1.76
C GLN A 72 38.91 12.95 -0.36
N ASP A 73 38.82 12.08 0.66
CA ASP A 73 39.28 12.42 2.02
C ASP A 73 40.70 12.03 2.23
N LEU A 74 41.60 13.03 2.25
CA LEU A 74 43.02 12.85 2.50
C LEU A 74 43.40 12.87 3.98
N GLY A 75 42.39 12.93 4.86
CA GLY A 75 42.61 13.00 6.30
C GLY A 75 43.15 14.35 6.79
N GLN A 76 43.90 14.33 7.87
CA GLN A 76 44.36 15.54 8.58
C GLN A 76 45.86 15.53 8.70
N ALA A 77 46.47 16.72 8.71
CA ALA A 77 47.90 16.91 8.93
C ALA A 77 48.17 17.58 10.28
N SER A 78 49.34 17.30 10.83
CA SER A 78 49.93 18.07 11.92
C SER A 78 51.01 19.02 11.34
N VAL A 79 50.88 20.30 11.66
CA VAL A 79 51.71 21.36 11.10
C VAL A 79 52.50 22.05 12.21
N SER A 80 53.85 22.10 12.06
CA SER A 80 54.71 22.87 12.94
C SER A 80 54.92 24.26 12.34
N VAL A 81 54.57 25.29 13.12
CA VAL A 81 54.66 26.70 12.70
C VAL A 81 55.64 27.44 13.61
N GLU A 82 56.64 28.05 13.02
CA GLU A 82 57.53 29.01 13.70
C GLU A 82 56.90 30.37 13.71
N ALA A 83 56.52 30.85 14.89
CA ALA A 83 55.82 32.12 15.06
C ALA A 83 56.30 32.84 16.34
N ALA A 84 56.13 34.12 16.33
CA ALA A 84 56.32 34.97 17.50
C ALA A 84 55.36 34.54 18.63
N ILE A 85 55.80 34.54 19.87
CA ILE A 85 55.00 34.09 21.02
C ILE A 85 53.65 34.77 21.09
N THR A 86 53.61 36.08 20.75
CA THR A 86 52.36 36.87 20.72
C THR A 86 51.32 36.35 19.70
N SER A 87 51.79 35.72 18.63
CA SER A 87 50.91 35.14 17.58
C SER A 87 50.43 33.72 17.92
N HIS A 88 51.04 33.04 18.94
CA HIS A 88 50.68 31.68 19.29
C HIS A 88 49.21 31.51 19.73
N ALA A 89 48.61 32.54 20.38
CA ALA A 89 47.21 32.52 20.81
C ALA A 89 46.22 32.53 19.63
N SER A 90 46.62 33.14 18.52
CA SER A 90 45.85 33.30 17.31
C SER A 90 46.07 32.19 16.29
N LEU A 91 47.06 31.30 16.53
CA LEU A 91 47.39 30.18 15.66
C LEU A 91 46.59 28.94 16.09
N ASP A 92 45.62 28.54 15.26
CA ASP A 92 44.82 27.31 15.35
C ASP A 92 44.69 26.64 13.97
N ALA A 93 44.04 25.49 13.91
CA ALA A 93 43.87 24.72 12.69
C ALA A 93 43.09 25.50 11.60
N SER A 94 42.19 26.42 11.96
CA SER A 94 41.41 27.23 11.01
C SER A 94 42.22 28.32 10.30
N ARG A 95 43.44 28.65 10.87
CA ARG A 95 44.33 29.64 10.30
C ARG A 95 45.46 29.04 9.45
N ILE A 96 45.42 27.72 9.25
CA ILE A 96 46.41 27.00 8.42
C ILE A 96 45.70 26.40 7.23
N ASN A 97 46.20 26.70 6.03
CA ASN A 97 45.74 26.08 4.80
C ASN A 97 46.75 24.97 4.40
N CYS A 98 46.37 23.69 4.61
CA CYS A 98 47.07 22.57 4.04
C CYS A 98 46.49 22.21 2.67
N ARG A 99 47.34 22.05 1.66
CA ARG A 99 46.93 21.78 0.29
C ARG A 99 47.81 20.71 -0.33
N ALA A 100 47.16 19.85 -1.15
CA ALA A 100 47.84 18.94 -2.07
C ALA A 100 47.42 19.30 -3.50
N SER A 101 48.38 19.56 -4.40
CA SER A 101 48.11 19.97 -5.78
C SER A 101 47.94 18.77 -6.71
N LEU A 102 46.86 18.79 -7.49
CA LEU A 102 46.52 17.78 -8.49
C LEU A 102 47.08 18.12 -9.89
N SER A 103 47.76 19.25 -10.05
CA SER A 103 48.22 19.78 -11.34
C SER A 103 49.18 18.87 -12.11
N THR A 104 49.94 18.02 -11.40
CA THR A 104 50.94 17.08 -11.98
C THR A 104 50.29 15.80 -12.53
N ILE A 105 49.01 15.57 -12.25
CA ILE A 105 48.31 14.36 -12.64
C ILE A 105 47.87 14.47 -14.11
N THR A 106 48.27 13.52 -14.95
CA THR A 106 48.00 13.53 -16.38
C THR A 106 47.14 12.36 -16.85
N GLY A 107 46.91 11.33 -16.01
CA GLY A 107 46.15 10.13 -16.38
C GLY A 107 45.77 9.30 -15.15
N PRO A 108 45.10 8.17 -15.36
CA PRO A 108 44.77 7.23 -14.29
C PRO A 108 46.00 6.62 -13.67
N GLY A 109 45.93 6.32 -12.37
CA GLY A 109 47.00 5.69 -11.61
C GLY A 109 47.11 6.22 -10.17
N THR A 110 48.12 5.75 -9.45
CA THR A 110 48.41 6.16 -8.07
C THR A 110 49.51 7.21 -8.07
N TYR A 111 49.26 8.33 -7.42
CA TYR A 111 50.18 9.47 -7.35
C TYR A 111 50.51 9.83 -5.91
N LYS A 112 51.79 10.21 -5.71
CA LYS A 112 52.26 10.74 -4.42
C LYS A 112 52.32 12.25 -4.52
N LEU A 113 51.46 12.93 -3.76
CA LEU A 113 51.35 14.38 -3.75
C LEU A 113 52.04 14.95 -2.52
N THR A 114 52.83 16.01 -2.71
CA THR A 114 53.43 16.76 -1.60
C THR A 114 52.37 17.65 -0.95
N VAL A 115 52.24 17.56 0.36
CA VAL A 115 51.38 18.43 1.15
C VAL A 115 52.14 19.71 1.50
N SER A 116 51.64 20.83 1.06
CA SER A 116 52.14 22.17 1.44
C SER A 116 51.17 22.83 2.42
N ALA A 117 51.73 23.59 3.36
CA ALA A 117 50.91 24.35 4.29
C ALA A 117 51.35 25.82 4.34
N THR A 118 50.39 26.70 4.53
CA THR A 118 50.60 28.14 4.69
C THR A 118 49.78 28.68 5.83
N THR A 119 50.28 29.70 6.54
CA THR A 119 49.52 30.40 7.58
C THR A 119 48.77 31.57 6.98
N GLN A 120 47.56 31.80 7.45
CA GLN A 120 46.78 33.01 7.09
C GLN A 120 47.28 34.25 7.89
N GLY A 121 47.36 35.40 7.25
CA GLY A 121 47.67 36.65 7.93
C GLY A 121 49.10 36.81 8.40
N ASN A 122 50.05 36.09 7.79
CA ASN A 122 51.51 36.13 8.16
C ASN A 122 51.75 35.83 9.64
N LEU A 123 50.96 34.97 10.25
CA LEU A 123 51.09 34.59 11.67
C LEU A 123 52.35 33.75 12.01
N GLY A 124 53.12 33.39 11.01
CA GLY A 124 54.32 32.56 11.18
C GLY A 124 54.73 31.84 9.91
N THR A 125 55.87 31.15 9.96
CA THR A 125 56.38 30.32 8.85
C THR A 125 56.19 28.82 9.16
N VAL A 126 55.64 28.06 8.22
CA VAL A 126 55.54 26.61 8.37
C VAL A 126 56.93 25.97 8.27
N SER A 127 57.33 25.23 9.29
CA SER A 127 58.64 24.53 9.34
C SER A 127 58.52 23.04 9.00
N LYS A 128 57.38 22.42 9.31
CA LYS A 128 57.17 20.98 9.05
C LYS A 128 55.68 20.69 8.87
N VAL A 129 55.39 19.78 7.95
CA VAL A 129 54.03 19.19 7.73
C VAL A 129 54.14 17.66 7.84
N SER A 130 53.20 17.04 8.54
CA SER A 130 53.19 15.57 8.71
C SER A 130 51.73 15.08 8.57
N PRO A 131 51.41 14.21 7.59
CA PRO A 131 52.33 13.68 6.57
C PRO A 131 52.74 14.74 5.55
N SER A 132 53.97 14.65 5.04
CA SER A 132 54.46 15.53 3.98
C SER A 132 54.09 15.05 2.58
N ILE A 133 53.64 13.80 2.46
CA ILE A 133 53.22 13.17 1.21
C ILE A 133 51.90 12.42 1.51
N VAL A 134 50.93 12.58 0.64
CA VAL A 134 49.69 11.80 0.60
C VAL A 134 49.61 11.03 -0.72
N GLU A 135 49.11 9.84 -0.64
CA GLU A 135 48.89 9.00 -1.82
C GLU A 135 47.43 9.12 -2.27
N VAL A 136 47.22 9.39 -3.54
CA VAL A 136 45.90 9.51 -4.14
C VAL A 136 45.82 8.57 -5.32
N GLU A 137 44.64 7.96 -5.47
CA GLU A 137 44.31 7.13 -6.62
C GLU A 137 43.37 7.88 -7.57
N VAL A 138 43.75 7.92 -8.84
CA VAL A 138 43.00 8.62 -9.91
C VAL A 138 42.54 7.62 -10.94
N ASP A 139 41.33 7.71 -11.35
CA ASP A 139 40.71 6.90 -12.41
C ASP A 139 40.10 7.78 -13.50
N LYS A 140 39.71 7.17 -14.61
CA LYS A 140 38.92 7.86 -15.65
C LYS A 140 37.53 8.17 -15.13
N LEU A 141 37.09 9.39 -15.43
CA LEU A 141 35.70 9.75 -15.22
C LEU A 141 34.87 9.29 -16.44
N ILE A 142 33.94 8.39 -16.21
CA ILE A 142 33.02 7.91 -17.25
C ILE A 142 31.56 8.12 -16.84
N LYS A 143 30.68 8.05 -17.83
CA LYS A 143 29.25 8.14 -17.67
C LYS A 143 28.61 6.86 -18.23
N LYS A 144 27.70 6.25 -17.46
CA LYS A 144 27.01 5.02 -17.85
C LYS A 144 25.59 5.04 -17.36
N ASP A 145 24.64 4.55 -18.19
CA ASP A 145 23.27 4.31 -17.80
C ASP A 145 23.17 2.88 -17.25
N ILE A 146 22.70 2.76 -16.02
CA ILE A 146 22.58 1.50 -15.32
C ILE A 146 21.10 1.23 -15.05
N PRO A 147 20.57 0.05 -15.43
CA PRO A 147 19.17 -0.31 -15.15
C PRO A 147 18.93 -0.38 -13.66
N VAL A 148 17.79 0.19 -13.23
CA VAL A 148 17.36 0.23 -11.84
C VAL A 148 16.08 -0.55 -11.69
N LYS A 149 15.99 -1.33 -10.60
CA LYS A 149 14.79 -2.00 -10.15
C LYS A 149 14.46 -1.55 -8.74
N VAL A 150 13.20 -1.21 -8.50
CA VAL A 150 12.68 -1.02 -7.14
C VAL A 150 12.33 -2.39 -6.56
N THR A 151 12.73 -2.62 -5.34
CA THR A 151 12.42 -3.82 -4.55
C THR A 151 11.91 -3.42 -3.17
N TYR A 152 11.18 -4.31 -2.54
CA TYR A 152 10.55 -4.04 -1.24
C TYR A 152 11.22 -4.82 -0.10
N GLY A 153 12.30 -5.56 -0.40
CA GLY A 153 12.97 -6.42 0.57
C GLY A 153 11.99 -7.44 1.17
N GLU A 154 11.98 -7.54 2.49
CA GLU A 154 11.03 -8.38 3.23
C GLU A 154 9.78 -7.62 3.69
N SER A 155 9.72 -6.30 3.45
CA SER A 155 8.60 -5.47 3.85
C SER A 155 7.35 -5.77 3.03
N LYS A 156 6.18 -5.67 3.69
CA LYS A 156 4.87 -5.91 3.08
C LYS A 156 3.90 -4.83 3.52
N LEU A 157 2.93 -4.56 2.66
CA LEU A 157 1.80 -3.72 3.03
C LEU A 157 0.97 -4.37 4.14
N PRO A 158 0.28 -3.59 4.97
CA PRO A 158 -0.73 -4.08 5.90
C PRO A 158 -1.81 -4.88 5.17
N GLU A 159 -2.48 -5.79 5.90
CA GLU A 159 -3.59 -6.57 5.37
C GLU A 159 -4.70 -5.65 4.83
N GLY A 160 -5.26 -6.00 3.69
CA GLY A 160 -6.29 -5.19 3.02
C GLY A 160 -5.76 -4.03 2.18
N TYR A 161 -4.45 -3.89 2.00
CA TYR A 161 -3.85 -2.88 1.13
C TYR A 161 -3.05 -3.51 0.00
N GLU A 162 -3.10 -2.88 -1.17
CA GLU A 162 -2.33 -3.30 -2.34
C GLU A 162 -1.69 -2.10 -3.06
N ILE A 163 -0.63 -2.41 -3.80
CA ILE A 163 -0.04 -1.46 -4.75
C ILE A 163 -0.90 -1.45 -6.01
N LEU A 164 -1.43 -0.28 -6.35
CA LEU A 164 -2.20 -0.08 -7.57
C LEU A 164 -1.32 0.26 -8.77
N SER A 165 -0.27 1.04 -8.56
CA SER A 165 0.68 1.43 -9.60
C SER A 165 2.01 1.86 -9.00
N GLU A 166 3.06 1.69 -9.81
CA GLU A 166 4.42 2.12 -9.50
C GLU A 166 4.93 3.03 -10.62
N ASN A 167 5.63 4.09 -10.25
CA ASN A 167 6.27 4.97 -11.21
C ASN A 167 7.65 5.38 -10.69
N TYR A 168 8.69 4.97 -11.42
CA TYR A 168 10.08 5.32 -11.15
C TYR A 168 10.91 5.22 -12.43
N SER A 169 12.10 5.84 -12.41
CA SER A 169 13.04 5.71 -13.55
C SER A 169 13.64 4.31 -13.58
N THR A 170 13.45 3.59 -14.68
CA THR A 170 13.99 2.23 -14.90
C THR A 170 15.50 2.20 -15.16
N SER A 171 16.14 3.36 -15.29
CA SER A 171 17.58 3.52 -15.38
C SER A 171 18.05 4.78 -14.68
N ILE A 172 19.29 4.75 -14.21
CA ILE A 172 19.98 5.90 -13.63
C ILE A 172 21.30 6.13 -14.36
N THR A 173 21.55 7.39 -14.72
CA THR A 173 22.83 7.79 -15.30
C THR A 173 23.80 8.10 -14.16
N VAL A 174 24.91 7.37 -14.13
CA VAL A 174 25.97 7.53 -13.13
C VAL A 174 27.22 8.06 -13.79
N GLU A 175 27.81 9.13 -13.23
CA GLU A 175 29.08 9.71 -13.64
C GLU A 175 30.09 9.50 -12.49
N GLY A 176 31.12 8.70 -12.71
CA GLY A 176 32.05 8.30 -11.66
C GLY A 176 33.30 7.60 -12.19
N ALA A 177 34.10 7.03 -11.24
CA ALA A 177 35.32 6.32 -11.54
C ALA A 177 35.06 5.05 -12.37
N ALA A 178 35.77 4.92 -13.47
CA ALA A 178 35.54 3.89 -14.50
C ALA A 178 35.51 2.47 -13.93
N ARG A 179 36.42 2.13 -13.09
CA ARG A 179 36.55 0.79 -12.51
C ARG A 179 35.27 0.35 -11.75
N PHE A 180 34.57 1.28 -11.07
CA PHE A 180 33.35 0.99 -10.33
C PHE A 180 32.12 1.09 -11.23
N VAL A 181 32.07 2.11 -12.10
CA VAL A 181 30.94 2.34 -13.00
C VAL A 181 30.85 1.26 -14.08
N GLU A 182 32.00 0.77 -14.61
CA GLU A 182 32.04 -0.33 -15.59
C GLU A 182 31.58 -1.65 -15.00
N SER A 183 32.00 -1.97 -13.76
CA SER A 183 31.63 -3.20 -13.08
C SER A 183 30.16 -3.24 -12.67
N ALA A 184 29.53 -2.10 -12.41
CA ALA A 184 28.13 -2.03 -12.07
C ALA A 184 27.25 -2.36 -13.30
N VAL A 185 26.49 -3.47 -13.24
CA VAL A 185 25.61 -3.93 -14.31
C VAL A 185 24.13 -3.70 -14.03
N ARG A 186 23.77 -3.61 -12.75
CA ARG A 186 22.40 -3.32 -12.30
C ARG A 186 22.41 -2.55 -11.01
N ALA A 187 21.26 -1.96 -10.69
CA ALA A 187 21.07 -1.20 -9.49
C ALA A 187 19.72 -1.53 -8.86
N GLU A 188 19.62 -1.47 -7.54
CA GLU A 188 18.40 -1.71 -6.78
C GLU A 188 18.14 -0.56 -5.82
N ALA A 189 16.88 -0.14 -5.77
CA ALA A 189 16.36 0.82 -4.80
C ALA A 189 15.39 0.08 -3.87
N VAL A 190 15.72 -0.04 -2.59
CA VAL A 190 14.89 -0.75 -1.62
C VAL A 190 13.96 0.24 -0.94
N LEU A 191 12.66 0.06 -1.16
CA LEU A 191 11.60 0.86 -0.56
C LEU A 191 10.90 0.05 0.54
N ASP A 192 10.77 0.63 1.73
CA ASP A 192 10.06 -0.01 2.85
C ASP A 192 8.55 0.26 2.77
N LEU A 193 7.76 -0.82 2.74
CA LEU A 193 6.31 -0.80 2.71
C LEU A 193 5.67 -1.02 4.10
N THR A 194 6.47 -1.22 5.14
CA THR A 194 5.95 -1.50 6.49
C THR A 194 5.03 -0.37 6.97
N ASP A 195 3.83 -0.74 7.41
CA ASP A 195 2.78 0.18 7.90
C ASP A 195 2.35 1.29 6.92
N LYS A 196 2.67 1.15 5.63
CA LYS A 196 2.24 2.11 4.61
C LYS A 196 0.81 1.83 4.16
N THR A 197 -0.06 2.84 4.32
CA THR A 197 -1.49 2.79 3.97
C THR A 197 -1.89 3.89 2.99
N LYS A 198 -0.93 4.72 2.55
CA LYS A 198 -1.11 5.85 1.63
C LYS A 198 -0.01 5.86 0.59
N ASP A 199 -0.26 6.58 -0.50
CA ASP A 199 0.72 6.80 -1.55
C ASP A 199 2.08 7.23 -1.00
N ILE A 200 3.14 6.62 -1.53
CA ILE A 200 4.52 6.91 -1.18
C ILE A 200 5.14 7.75 -2.29
N ARG A 201 5.86 8.80 -1.90
CA ARG A 201 6.71 9.58 -2.80
C ARG A 201 8.01 9.88 -2.08
N GLU A 202 9.01 9.08 -2.36
CA GLU A 202 10.30 9.14 -1.68
C GLU A 202 11.47 9.15 -2.68
N SER A 203 12.60 9.76 -2.27
CA SER A 203 13.88 9.63 -2.96
C SER A 203 14.66 8.50 -2.29
N VAL A 204 14.84 7.41 -3.01
CA VAL A 204 15.47 6.18 -2.50
C VAL A 204 16.89 6.07 -3.02
N LYS A 205 17.86 5.82 -2.13
CA LYS A 205 19.25 5.56 -2.49
C LYS A 205 19.36 4.27 -3.27
N VAL A 206 20.25 4.26 -4.25
CA VAL A 206 20.44 3.14 -5.15
C VAL A 206 21.70 2.37 -4.75
N ILE A 207 21.58 1.04 -4.65
CA ILE A 207 22.69 0.12 -4.43
C ILE A 207 23.06 -0.52 -5.77
N PHE A 208 24.34 -0.52 -6.11
CA PHE A 208 24.82 -1.07 -7.38
C PHE A 208 25.38 -2.46 -7.19
N TYR A 209 25.23 -3.30 -8.21
CA TYR A 209 25.72 -4.69 -8.21
C TYR A 209 26.45 -5.02 -9.52
N ASP A 210 27.50 -5.85 -9.39
CA ASP A 210 28.22 -6.42 -10.51
C ASP A 210 27.47 -7.62 -11.15
N ALA A 211 28.12 -8.27 -12.11
CA ALA A 211 27.58 -9.45 -12.80
C ALA A 211 27.48 -10.68 -11.87
N GLU A 212 28.30 -10.76 -10.85
CA GLU A 212 28.34 -11.82 -9.84
C GLU A 212 27.34 -11.59 -8.71
N GLY A 213 26.69 -10.40 -8.70
CA GLY A 213 25.70 -10.02 -7.68
C GLY A 213 26.35 -9.45 -6.41
N GLN A 214 27.62 -9.05 -6.46
CA GLN A 214 28.27 -8.37 -5.34
C GLN A 214 27.98 -6.87 -5.39
N GLU A 215 27.88 -6.26 -4.22
CA GLU A 215 27.67 -4.81 -4.11
C GLU A 215 28.92 -4.05 -4.57
N VAL A 216 28.72 -3.05 -5.42
CA VAL A 216 29.76 -2.16 -5.93
C VAL A 216 29.58 -0.77 -5.34
N ASN A 217 30.58 -0.31 -4.59
CA ASN A 217 30.59 1.05 -4.07
C ASN A 217 31.02 2.04 -5.18
N VAL A 218 30.05 2.57 -5.93
CA VAL A 218 30.32 3.47 -7.04
C VAL A 218 30.70 4.86 -6.52
N VAL A 219 31.94 5.26 -6.77
CA VAL A 219 32.43 6.62 -6.49
C VAL A 219 31.95 7.57 -7.56
N THR A 220 30.99 8.42 -7.20
CA THR A 220 30.44 9.42 -8.11
C THR A 220 31.25 10.71 -8.13
N ARG A 221 31.02 11.52 -9.17
CA ARG A 221 31.62 12.86 -9.32
C ARG A 221 31.33 13.78 -8.12
N THR A 222 30.14 13.69 -7.55
CA THR A 222 29.70 14.53 -6.41
C THR A 222 30.12 13.96 -5.07
N GLY A 223 30.59 12.72 -5.00
CA GLY A 223 30.84 12.00 -3.75
C GLY A 223 29.56 11.54 -3.04
N GLU A 224 28.36 11.79 -3.61
CA GLU A 224 27.09 11.41 -3.04
C GLU A 224 26.59 10.08 -3.60
N THR A 225 25.89 9.30 -2.78
CA THR A 225 25.21 8.09 -3.25
C THR A 225 24.03 8.49 -4.16
N PRO A 226 23.97 7.99 -5.40
CA PRO A 226 22.87 8.28 -6.29
C PRO A 226 21.52 7.81 -5.73
N SER A 227 20.45 8.54 -6.05
CA SER A 227 19.10 8.21 -5.63
C SER A 227 18.12 8.38 -6.80
N ILE A 228 17.01 7.67 -6.73
CA ILE A 228 15.87 7.82 -7.67
C ILE A 228 14.61 8.23 -6.91
N SER A 229 13.75 8.99 -7.59
CA SER A 229 12.42 9.28 -7.08
C SER A 229 11.52 8.09 -7.39
N VAL A 230 10.87 7.55 -6.37
CA VAL A 230 9.91 6.45 -6.47
C VAL A 230 8.56 6.96 -6.03
N TYR A 231 7.55 6.71 -6.85
CA TYR A 231 6.15 6.92 -6.52
C TYR A 231 5.42 5.58 -6.55
N VAL A 232 4.77 5.22 -5.46
CA VAL A 232 3.95 4.02 -5.33
C VAL A 232 2.57 4.45 -4.87
N SER A 233 1.55 4.12 -5.68
CA SER A 233 0.16 4.35 -5.30
C SER A 233 -0.35 3.14 -4.53
N ILE A 234 -0.84 3.38 -3.32
CA ILE A 234 -1.33 2.37 -2.38
C ILE A 234 -2.78 2.69 -2.06
N SER A 235 -3.64 1.68 -2.09
CA SER A 235 -5.02 1.82 -1.66
C SER A 235 -5.49 0.60 -0.89
N ALA A 236 -6.50 0.79 -0.07
CA ALA A 236 -7.25 -0.32 0.47
C ALA A 236 -8.00 -1.04 -0.65
N VAL A 237 -8.10 -2.36 -0.54
CA VAL A 237 -8.79 -3.23 -1.49
C VAL A 237 -9.73 -4.19 -0.75
N LYS A 238 -10.89 -4.44 -1.36
CA LYS A 238 -11.87 -5.41 -0.85
C LYS A 238 -12.43 -6.23 -2.01
N LYS A 239 -12.50 -7.54 -1.84
CA LYS A 239 -13.21 -8.41 -2.78
C LYS A 239 -14.64 -8.57 -2.32
N VAL A 240 -15.59 -8.23 -3.17
CA VAL A 240 -17.02 -8.25 -2.86
C VAL A 240 -17.81 -8.99 -3.94
N PRO A 241 -18.92 -9.66 -3.58
CA PRO A 241 -19.82 -10.28 -4.54
C PRO A 241 -20.57 -9.23 -5.38
N VAL A 242 -20.99 -9.63 -6.57
CA VAL A 242 -21.87 -8.85 -7.43
C VAL A 242 -23.30 -9.33 -7.21
N GLN A 243 -24.18 -8.39 -6.86
CA GLN A 243 -25.62 -8.64 -6.68
C GLN A 243 -26.40 -8.00 -7.84
N PRO A 244 -26.92 -8.79 -8.78
CA PRO A 244 -27.68 -8.26 -9.89
C PRO A 244 -29.05 -7.73 -9.43
N GLN A 245 -29.44 -6.57 -9.93
CA GLN A 245 -30.78 -6.00 -9.76
C GLN A 245 -31.67 -6.49 -10.92
N LEU A 246 -32.44 -7.55 -10.63
CA LEU A 246 -33.31 -8.19 -11.61
C LEU A 246 -34.74 -7.65 -11.45
N ASN A 247 -35.34 -7.12 -12.51
CA ASN A 247 -36.66 -6.60 -12.51
C ASN A 247 -37.54 -7.47 -13.43
N LEU A 248 -38.42 -8.27 -12.83
CA LEU A 248 -39.40 -9.10 -13.53
C LEU A 248 -40.81 -8.58 -13.24
N PRO A 249 -41.62 -8.29 -14.26
CA PRO A 249 -43.04 -8.02 -14.06
C PRO A 249 -43.71 -9.19 -13.32
N ASP A 250 -44.60 -8.88 -12.37
CA ASP A 250 -45.34 -9.89 -11.59
C ASP A 250 -44.44 -10.91 -10.83
N GLU A 251 -43.28 -10.47 -10.30
CA GLU A 251 -42.27 -11.30 -9.61
C GLU A 251 -42.82 -12.24 -8.54
N GLU A 252 -43.98 -11.87 -7.94
CA GLU A 252 -44.65 -12.70 -6.93
C GLU A 252 -45.08 -14.09 -7.44
N TYR A 253 -45.21 -14.27 -8.76
CA TYR A 253 -45.60 -15.52 -9.41
C TYR A 253 -44.44 -16.39 -9.86
N TYR A 254 -43.16 -15.92 -9.72
CA TYR A 254 -42.00 -16.59 -10.27
C TYR A 254 -40.92 -16.82 -9.22
N ASP A 255 -40.17 -17.87 -9.40
CA ASP A 255 -38.87 -18.10 -8.73
C ASP A 255 -37.76 -17.81 -9.71
N LEU A 256 -36.75 -17.02 -9.24
CA LEU A 256 -35.59 -16.64 -10.02
C LEU A 256 -34.36 -17.38 -9.49
N VAL A 257 -33.66 -18.07 -10.36
CA VAL A 257 -32.33 -18.62 -10.09
C VAL A 257 -31.37 -17.99 -11.09
N TRP A 258 -30.28 -17.38 -10.59
CA TRP A 258 -29.37 -16.67 -11.45
C TRP A 258 -27.90 -17.02 -11.18
N THR A 259 -27.06 -16.80 -12.20
CA THR A 259 -25.60 -16.84 -12.12
C THR A 259 -25.05 -15.57 -12.78
N CYS A 260 -24.02 -14.99 -12.18
CA CYS A 260 -23.38 -13.74 -12.63
C CYS A 260 -21.93 -13.97 -13.00
N ILE A 261 -21.46 -13.38 -14.08
CA ILE A 261 -20.04 -13.41 -14.49
C ILE A 261 -19.57 -11.99 -14.79
N PRO A 262 -18.58 -11.49 -14.04
CA PRO A 262 -17.97 -12.08 -12.86
C PRO A 262 -18.92 -12.11 -11.65
N ASP A 263 -18.78 -13.12 -10.79
CA ASP A 263 -19.56 -13.28 -9.54
C ASP A 263 -19.03 -12.41 -8.39
N THR A 264 -17.77 -12.02 -8.48
CA THR A 264 -17.08 -11.17 -7.51
C THR A 264 -16.20 -10.16 -8.22
N VAL A 265 -16.03 -8.99 -7.61
CA VAL A 265 -15.14 -7.95 -8.08
C VAL A 265 -14.23 -7.46 -6.96
N THR A 266 -13.03 -6.99 -7.32
CA THR A 266 -12.12 -6.33 -6.39
C THR A 266 -12.25 -4.83 -6.56
N ILE A 267 -12.66 -4.16 -5.50
CA ILE A 267 -12.81 -2.71 -5.43
C ILE A 267 -11.67 -2.11 -4.63
N TYR A 268 -11.34 -0.85 -4.92
CA TYR A 268 -10.39 -0.09 -4.12
C TYR A 268 -10.93 1.31 -3.82
N GLY A 269 -10.47 1.89 -2.72
CA GLY A 269 -10.88 3.20 -2.25
C GLY A 269 -10.40 3.46 -0.83
N ASP A 270 -11.05 4.39 -0.14
CA ASP A 270 -10.79 4.62 1.28
C ASP A 270 -11.31 3.44 2.12
N MET A 271 -10.50 2.97 3.07
CA MET A 271 -10.85 1.82 3.92
C MET A 271 -12.16 2.02 4.65
N SER A 272 -12.43 3.24 5.13
CA SER A 272 -13.68 3.55 5.84
C SER A 272 -14.92 3.46 4.95
N VAL A 273 -14.78 3.66 3.65
CA VAL A 273 -15.84 3.48 2.65
C VAL A 273 -16.02 2.01 2.31
N LEU A 274 -14.88 1.30 2.08
CA LEU A 274 -14.90 -0.11 1.71
C LEU A 274 -15.47 -1.01 2.80
N ASP A 275 -15.24 -0.69 4.06
CA ASP A 275 -15.77 -1.46 5.21
C ASP A 275 -17.29 -1.53 5.20
N GLY A 276 -17.97 -0.48 4.72
CA GLY A 276 -19.43 -0.42 4.61
C GLY A 276 -20.01 -1.08 3.37
N ILE A 277 -19.19 -1.65 2.47
CA ILE A 277 -19.65 -2.25 1.21
C ILE A 277 -19.56 -3.77 1.30
N ASP A 278 -20.70 -4.44 1.39
CA ASP A 278 -20.76 -5.90 1.43
C ASP A 278 -20.98 -6.54 0.05
N GLU A 279 -21.54 -5.79 -0.90
CA GLU A 279 -21.82 -6.22 -2.27
C GLU A 279 -21.81 -5.03 -3.23
N ILE A 280 -21.65 -5.28 -4.52
CA ILE A 280 -21.80 -4.29 -5.60
C ILE A 280 -23.03 -4.62 -6.40
N LEU A 281 -23.93 -3.65 -6.50
CA LEU A 281 -25.16 -3.77 -7.27
C LEU A 281 -24.91 -3.52 -8.76
N THR A 282 -25.81 -4.03 -9.59
CA THR A 282 -25.87 -3.65 -11.00
C THR A 282 -26.94 -2.59 -11.24
N GLU A 283 -26.96 -2.00 -12.42
CA GLU A 283 -28.14 -1.31 -12.93
C GLU A 283 -29.31 -2.28 -13.01
N ASP A 284 -30.54 -1.74 -13.03
CA ASP A 284 -31.76 -2.53 -13.17
C ASP A 284 -31.77 -3.28 -14.51
N MET A 285 -31.94 -4.60 -14.45
CA MET A 285 -32.04 -5.49 -15.62
C MET A 285 -33.47 -5.99 -15.75
N VAL A 286 -34.16 -5.58 -16.81
CA VAL A 286 -35.53 -6.01 -17.08
C VAL A 286 -35.52 -7.39 -17.71
N LEU A 287 -36.31 -8.32 -17.13
CA LEU A 287 -36.44 -9.70 -17.59
C LEU A 287 -37.75 -9.87 -18.38
N ASP A 288 -37.74 -10.79 -19.36
CA ASP A 288 -38.94 -11.22 -20.07
C ASP A 288 -39.55 -12.44 -19.38
N GLU A 289 -40.78 -12.32 -18.87
CA GLU A 289 -41.52 -13.43 -18.20
C GLU A 289 -41.76 -14.63 -19.09
N LYS A 290 -41.73 -14.46 -20.43
CA LYS A 290 -42.01 -15.52 -21.41
C LYS A 290 -40.81 -16.43 -21.65
N LEU A 291 -39.60 -16.02 -21.21
CA LEU A 291 -38.38 -16.76 -21.43
C LEU A 291 -37.99 -17.50 -20.15
N SER A 292 -38.04 -18.81 -20.17
CA SER A 292 -37.66 -19.66 -19.05
C SER A 292 -36.14 -19.57 -18.70
N VAL A 293 -35.31 -19.27 -19.71
CA VAL A 293 -33.86 -18.99 -19.51
C VAL A 293 -33.49 -17.81 -20.39
N GLN A 294 -32.86 -16.81 -19.80
CA GLN A 294 -32.37 -15.64 -20.53
C GLN A 294 -31.05 -15.16 -19.99
N THR A 295 -30.27 -14.49 -20.82
CA THR A 295 -29.03 -13.88 -20.46
C THR A 295 -29.12 -12.39 -20.72
N VAL A 296 -28.90 -11.61 -19.67
CA VAL A 296 -28.92 -10.14 -19.71
C VAL A 296 -27.54 -9.59 -19.33
N GLU A 297 -27.23 -8.42 -19.86
CA GLU A 297 -25.99 -7.70 -19.55
C GLU A 297 -26.34 -6.40 -18.84
N GLY A 298 -25.59 -6.06 -17.80
CA GLY A 298 -25.77 -4.85 -17.01
C GLY A 298 -24.45 -4.24 -16.62
N GLN A 299 -24.46 -3.01 -16.15
CA GLN A 299 -23.29 -2.33 -15.63
C GLN A 299 -23.29 -2.35 -14.10
N LEU A 300 -22.09 -2.40 -13.53
CA LEU A 300 -21.89 -2.26 -12.08
C LEU A 300 -22.13 -0.82 -11.66
N VAL A 301 -22.85 -0.63 -10.57
CA VAL A 301 -23.07 0.66 -9.91
C VAL A 301 -22.09 0.79 -8.77
N LEU A 302 -21.02 1.57 -8.99
CA LEU A 302 -19.99 1.79 -7.96
C LEU A 302 -20.38 2.96 -7.06
N PRO A 303 -20.29 2.80 -5.74
CA PRO A 303 -20.45 3.91 -4.80
C PRO A 303 -19.42 5.02 -5.02
N GLU A 304 -19.75 6.24 -4.57
CA GLU A 304 -18.81 7.37 -4.63
C GLU A 304 -17.51 7.08 -3.87
N GLY A 305 -16.37 7.41 -4.48
CA GLY A 305 -15.06 7.18 -3.90
C GLY A 305 -14.53 5.75 -4.05
N VAL A 306 -15.25 4.89 -4.78
CA VAL A 306 -14.88 3.50 -5.05
C VAL A 306 -14.60 3.29 -6.53
N SER A 307 -13.57 2.51 -6.82
CA SER A 307 -13.19 2.15 -8.19
C SER A 307 -12.90 0.66 -8.31
N LEU A 308 -13.00 0.12 -9.52
CA LEU A 308 -12.61 -1.26 -9.80
C LEU A 308 -11.09 -1.38 -9.99
N LYS A 309 -10.51 -2.47 -9.51
CA LYS A 309 -9.12 -2.79 -9.78
C LYS A 309 -8.89 -2.91 -11.29
N SER A 310 -7.75 -2.39 -11.74
CA SER A 310 -7.37 -2.40 -13.17
C SER A 310 -7.51 -3.79 -13.79
N GLY A 311 -8.05 -3.85 -15.01
CA GLY A 311 -8.26 -5.10 -15.75
C GLY A 311 -9.58 -5.83 -15.47
N GLN A 312 -10.42 -5.32 -14.57
CA GLN A 312 -11.78 -5.83 -14.35
C GLN A 312 -12.80 -5.09 -15.23
N SER A 313 -13.85 -5.83 -15.64
CA SER A 313 -14.94 -5.27 -16.44
C SER A 313 -15.95 -4.58 -15.54
N THR A 314 -16.47 -3.43 -15.98
CA THR A 314 -17.66 -2.79 -15.41
C THR A 314 -18.93 -3.44 -15.87
N GLN A 315 -18.89 -4.27 -16.93
CA GLN A 315 -20.05 -5.01 -17.44
C GLN A 315 -20.07 -6.41 -16.85
N VAL A 316 -21.26 -6.84 -16.49
CA VAL A 316 -21.55 -8.18 -15.99
C VAL A 316 -22.56 -8.87 -16.88
N LYS A 317 -22.46 -10.18 -16.96
CA LYS A 317 -23.36 -11.04 -17.71
C LYS A 317 -24.10 -11.94 -16.73
N VAL A 318 -25.45 -11.81 -16.68
CA VAL A 318 -26.30 -12.56 -15.77
C VAL A 318 -27.16 -13.52 -16.56
N THR A 319 -27.05 -14.78 -16.24
CA THR A 319 -27.95 -15.83 -16.78
C THR A 319 -28.99 -16.14 -15.74
N VAL A 320 -30.26 -15.96 -16.11
CA VAL A 320 -31.40 -16.09 -15.21
C VAL A 320 -32.32 -17.20 -15.71
N THR A 321 -32.70 -18.11 -14.80
CA THR A 321 -33.77 -19.08 -15.01
C THR A 321 -34.98 -18.60 -14.27
N VAL A 322 -36.10 -18.46 -15.03
CA VAL A 322 -37.41 -18.02 -14.54
C VAL A 322 -38.29 -19.24 -14.47
N THR A 323 -38.84 -19.55 -13.30
CA THR A 323 -39.74 -20.72 -13.10
C THR A 323 -41.04 -20.22 -12.45
N GLU A 324 -42.18 -20.61 -13.00
CA GLU A 324 -43.47 -20.30 -12.37
C GLU A 324 -43.62 -21.02 -11.04
N LYS A 325 -44.04 -20.30 -9.99
CA LYS A 325 -44.34 -20.89 -8.69
C LYS A 325 -45.60 -21.75 -8.78
N GLU A 326 -45.55 -22.97 -8.27
CA GLU A 326 -46.68 -23.87 -8.14
C GLU A 326 -47.17 -23.90 -6.70
N GLU A 327 -48.49 -23.96 -6.53
CA GLU A 327 -49.14 -24.07 -5.22
C GLU A 327 -50.44 -24.85 -5.28
N ASP A 328 -50.99 -25.20 -4.12
CA ASP A 328 -52.32 -25.79 -3.96
C ASP A 328 -53.32 -24.72 -3.49
N LYS A 329 -54.49 -24.66 -4.15
CA LYS A 329 -55.63 -23.82 -3.75
C LYS A 329 -56.83 -24.66 -3.41
N GLU A 330 -57.37 -24.52 -2.21
CA GLU A 330 -58.61 -25.18 -1.81
C GLU A 330 -59.82 -24.35 -2.21
N LEU A 331 -60.78 -24.96 -2.86
CA LEU A 331 -62.03 -24.36 -3.30
C LEU A 331 -63.21 -25.24 -2.90
N ILE A 332 -64.28 -24.63 -2.45
CA ILE A 332 -65.57 -25.31 -2.13
C ILE A 332 -66.47 -25.22 -3.36
N ILE A 333 -66.65 -26.35 -4.03
CA ILE A 333 -67.38 -26.42 -5.29
C ILE A 333 -68.76 -27.05 -5.08
N PRO A 334 -69.86 -26.41 -5.53
CA PRO A 334 -71.12 -27.02 -5.46
C PRO A 334 -71.21 -28.28 -6.35
N VAL A 335 -71.85 -29.33 -5.83
CA VAL A 335 -72.04 -30.61 -6.55
C VAL A 335 -73.31 -30.61 -7.33
N GLN A 336 -73.20 -30.91 -8.60
CA GLN A 336 -74.38 -31.12 -9.47
C GLN A 336 -74.69 -32.59 -9.59
N TYR A 337 -75.89 -32.99 -9.11
CA TYR A 337 -76.34 -34.37 -9.22
C TYR A 337 -77.14 -34.51 -10.51
N LEU A 338 -76.69 -35.38 -11.40
CA LEU A 338 -77.28 -35.60 -12.73
C LEU A 338 -78.00 -36.93 -12.78
N ASN A 339 -78.98 -37.05 -13.67
CA ASN A 339 -79.68 -38.28 -14.01
C ASN A 339 -80.38 -38.96 -12.81
N MET A 340 -81.02 -38.15 -11.93
CA MET A 340 -81.81 -38.71 -10.82
C MET A 340 -82.84 -39.65 -11.35
N PRO A 341 -82.94 -40.89 -10.88
CA PRO A 341 -83.93 -41.81 -11.34
C PRO A 341 -85.39 -41.35 -10.98
N ALA A 342 -86.31 -41.58 -11.87
CA ALA A 342 -87.72 -41.14 -11.69
C ALA A 342 -88.31 -41.78 -10.40
N GLY A 343 -88.93 -40.90 -9.56
CA GLY A 343 -89.59 -41.33 -8.30
C GLY A 343 -88.62 -41.36 -7.11
N PHE A 344 -87.40 -40.86 -7.28
CA PHE A 344 -86.42 -40.73 -6.18
C PHE A 344 -85.92 -39.30 -6.00
N HIS A 345 -85.43 -38.98 -4.80
CA HIS A 345 -84.78 -37.72 -4.47
C HIS A 345 -83.64 -37.93 -3.52
N LEU A 346 -82.75 -36.91 -3.36
CA LEU A 346 -81.66 -36.92 -2.43
C LEU A 346 -82.14 -36.68 -0.99
N ALA A 347 -81.53 -37.42 -0.03
CA ALA A 347 -81.80 -37.14 1.35
C ALA A 347 -81.18 -35.78 1.78
N GLU A 348 -81.69 -35.14 2.85
CA GLU A 348 -81.27 -33.82 3.29
C GLU A 348 -79.78 -33.79 3.74
N ASN A 349 -79.19 -34.93 4.11
CA ASN A 349 -77.82 -35.06 4.55
C ASN A 349 -76.78 -35.22 3.43
N VAL A 350 -77.24 -35.20 2.14
CA VAL A 350 -76.32 -35.32 1.01
C VAL A 350 -75.53 -34.04 0.83
N PRO A 351 -74.18 -34.09 0.68
CA PRO A 351 -73.34 -32.92 0.53
C PRO A 351 -73.75 -32.05 -0.66
N SER A 352 -74.06 -30.78 -0.43
CA SER A 352 -74.31 -29.80 -1.50
C SER A 352 -73.06 -29.26 -2.15
N SER A 353 -71.88 -29.46 -1.55
CA SER A 353 -70.60 -29.02 -2.07
C SER A 353 -69.51 -29.99 -1.66
N VAL A 354 -68.35 -29.93 -2.34
CA VAL A 354 -67.15 -30.67 -2.05
C VAL A 354 -65.93 -29.78 -2.02
N THR A 355 -64.95 -30.10 -1.20
CA THR A 355 -63.66 -29.40 -1.22
C THR A 355 -62.77 -29.99 -2.29
N VAL A 356 -62.40 -29.15 -3.23
CA VAL A 356 -61.49 -29.47 -4.35
C VAL A 356 -60.16 -28.79 -4.08
N ILE A 357 -59.08 -29.52 -4.24
CA ILE A 357 -57.74 -28.99 -4.25
C ILE A 357 -57.33 -28.84 -5.72
N ALA A 358 -57.08 -27.62 -6.13
CA ALA A 358 -56.54 -27.28 -7.43
C ALA A 358 -55.01 -27.07 -7.27
N HIS A 359 -54.22 -27.87 -7.98
CA HIS A 359 -52.77 -27.73 -8.06
C HIS A 359 -52.36 -27.15 -9.39
N GLY A 360 -51.52 -26.14 -9.41
CA GLY A 360 -51.06 -25.48 -10.63
C GLY A 360 -50.24 -24.25 -10.34
N THR A 361 -49.91 -23.47 -11.39
CA THR A 361 -49.10 -22.26 -11.21
C THR A 361 -49.87 -21.20 -10.41
N LYS A 362 -49.18 -20.51 -9.49
CA LYS A 362 -49.77 -19.47 -8.65
C LYS A 362 -50.52 -18.41 -9.47
N LYS A 363 -49.97 -18.06 -10.66
CA LYS A 363 -50.58 -17.11 -11.59
C LYS A 363 -51.94 -17.59 -12.10
N GLN A 364 -52.08 -18.87 -12.49
CA GLN A 364 -53.36 -19.45 -12.93
C GLN A 364 -54.30 -19.63 -11.75
N LEU A 365 -53.80 -20.08 -10.59
CA LEU A 365 -54.64 -20.26 -9.40
C LEU A 365 -55.19 -18.95 -8.83
N SER A 366 -54.48 -17.81 -9.02
CA SER A 366 -55.00 -16.49 -8.63
C SER A 366 -56.27 -16.11 -9.40
N GLN A 367 -56.40 -16.55 -10.65
CA GLN A 367 -57.53 -16.29 -11.53
C GLN A 367 -58.61 -17.39 -11.49
N LEU A 368 -58.30 -18.54 -10.84
CA LEU A 368 -59.20 -19.66 -10.73
C LEU A 368 -60.26 -19.40 -9.66
N GLY A 369 -61.50 -19.26 -10.07
CA GLY A 369 -62.70 -19.13 -9.21
C GLY A 369 -63.55 -20.40 -9.16
N VAL A 370 -64.56 -20.40 -8.30
CA VAL A 370 -65.53 -21.48 -8.15
C VAL A 370 -66.27 -21.75 -9.45
N GLU A 371 -66.54 -20.69 -10.22
CA GLU A 371 -67.26 -20.70 -11.52
C GLU A 371 -66.49 -21.43 -12.63
N ASN A 372 -65.15 -21.63 -12.42
CA ASN A 372 -64.29 -22.28 -13.40
C ASN A 372 -64.24 -23.81 -13.21
N ILE A 373 -64.86 -24.35 -12.13
CA ILE A 373 -64.80 -25.78 -11.79
C ILE A 373 -66.21 -26.34 -11.69
N GLN A 374 -66.42 -27.45 -12.34
CA GLN A 374 -67.65 -28.26 -12.22
C GLN A 374 -67.38 -29.55 -11.45
N ALA A 375 -68.21 -29.84 -10.44
CA ALA A 375 -68.23 -31.13 -9.76
C ALA A 375 -69.53 -31.81 -10.04
N THR A 376 -69.48 -32.94 -10.75
CA THR A 376 -70.73 -33.66 -11.17
C THR A 376 -70.71 -35.06 -10.64
N VAL A 377 -71.89 -35.52 -10.23
CA VAL A 377 -72.16 -36.95 -9.83
C VAL A 377 -73.28 -37.46 -10.70
N ASP A 378 -73.01 -38.49 -11.48
CA ASP A 378 -74.01 -39.19 -12.29
C ASP A 378 -74.68 -40.30 -11.45
N LEU A 379 -75.96 -40.23 -11.31
CA LEU A 379 -76.84 -41.18 -10.58
C LEU A 379 -77.51 -42.19 -11.46
N THR A 380 -77.19 -42.26 -12.77
CA THR A 380 -77.77 -43.22 -13.71
C THR A 380 -77.71 -44.64 -13.15
N GLY A 381 -78.92 -45.30 -13.07
CA GLY A 381 -79.00 -46.71 -12.66
C GLY A 381 -78.73 -46.99 -11.18
N ARG A 382 -78.64 -45.97 -10.32
CA ARG A 382 -78.42 -46.13 -8.86
C ARG A 382 -79.80 -46.51 -8.21
N ALA A 383 -79.74 -47.55 -7.34
CA ALA A 383 -80.90 -47.93 -6.53
C ALA A 383 -81.06 -47.06 -5.28
N PRO A 384 -82.24 -47.04 -4.61
CA PRO A 384 -82.36 -46.39 -3.28
C PRO A 384 -81.37 -46.91 -2.26
N GLY A 385 -80.82 -46.05 -1.42
CA GLY A 385 -79.82 -46.36 -0.41
C GLY A 385 -78.56 -45.48 -0.43
N ILE A 386 -77.64 -45.74 0.41
CA ILE A 386 -76.37 -45.01 0.59
C ILE A 386 -75.36 -45.49 -0.43
N HIS A 387 -74.78 -44.61 -1.21
CA HIS A 387 -73.79 -44.85 -2.20
C HIS A 387 -72.49 -44.03 -1.89
N GLU A 388 -71.32 -44.62 -1.92
CA GLU A 388 -70.12 -43.87 -1.97
C GLU A 388 -69.75 -43.58 -3.42
N VAL A 389 -69.62 -42.32 -3.78
CA VAL A 389 -69.34 -41.88 -5.14
C VAL A 389 -68.26 -40.84 -5.20
N ILE A 390 -67.48 -40.89 -6.27
CA ILE A 390 -66.45 -39.91 -6.53
C ILE A 390 -66.97 -38.92 -7.55
N PRO A 391 -67.15 -37.62 -7.19
CA PRO A 391 -67.51 -36.58 -8.13
C PRO A 391 -66.51 -36.46 -9.27
N VAL A 392 -67.00 -36.30 -10.49
CA VAL A 392 -66.19 -36.00 -11.66
C VAL A 392 -65.91 -34.50 -11.64
N LEU A 393 -64.63 -34.14 -11.53
CA LEU A 393 -64.21 -32.76 -11.55
C LEU A 393 -63.78 -32.38 -12.97
N LYS A 394 -64.21 -31.21 -13.44
CA LYS A 394 -63.81 -30.65 -14.75
C LYS A 394 -63.62 -29.17 -14.65
N LEU A 395 -62.56 -28.66 -15.33
CA LEU A 395 -62.42 -27.24 -15.62
C LEU A 395 -63.39 -26.83 -16.72
N THR A 396 -64.11 -25.75 -16.52
CA THR A 396 -65.05 -25.21 -17.51
C THR A 396 -64.34 -24.73 -18.77
N ASN A 397 -63.12 -24.12 -18.57
CA ASN A 397 -62.30 -23.61 -19.65
C ASN A 397 -60.83 -24.12 -19.47
N PRO A 398 -60.52 -25.38 -19.80
CA PRO A 398 -59.20 -25.96 -19.60
C PRO A 398 -58.10 -25.28 -20.41
N GLN A 399 -58.45 -24.56 -21.46
CA GLN A 399 -57.52 -23.79 -22.29
C GLN A 399 -56.96 -22.56 -21.56
N ILE A 400 -57.73 -21.99 -20.58
CA ILE A 400 -57.26 -20.86 -19.76
C ILE A 400 -56.37 -21.34 -18.60
N PHE A 401 -56.56 -22.55 -18.14
CA PHE A 401 -55.87 -23.15 -17.00
C PHE A 401 -55.16 -24.46 -17.39
N PRO A 402 -54.19 -24.39 -18.35
CA PRO A 402 -53.55 -25.59 -18.91
C PRO A 402 -52.72 -26.39 -17.92
N SER A 403 -52.17 -25.74 -16.89
CA SER A 403 -51.34 -26.36 -15.87
C SER A 403 -52.11 -26.76 -14.61
N VAL A 404 -53.43 -26.47 -14.55
CA VAL A 404 -54.22 -26.77 -13.36
C VAL A 404 -54.76 -28.19 -13.37
N THR A 405 -54.46 -28.91 -12.31
CA THR A 405 -55.03 -30.25 -12.03
C THR A 405 -55.94 -30.17 -10.81
N LEU A 406 -57.05 -30.95 -10.85
CA LEU A 406 -58.05 -30.96 -9.79
C LEU A 406 -58.09 -32.31 -9.09
N ARG A 407 -58.12 -32.29 -7.76
CA ARG A 407 -58.35 -33.47 -6.94
C ARG A 407 -59.33 -33.18 -5.81
N LEU A 408 -60.09 -34.20 -5.43
CA LEU A 408 -60.93 -34.10 -4.23
C LEU A 408 -60.03 -34.10 -2.99
N LYS A 409 -60.41 -33.31 -1.98
CA LYS A 409 -59.76 -33.37 -0.65
C LYS A 409 -60.13 -34.69 0.05
N GLU A 410 -61.36 -35.11 -0.08
CA GLU A 410 -61.89 -36.39 0.43
C GLU A 410 -61.88 -37.46 -0.66
N SER A 411 -61.72 -38.70 -0.30
CA SER A 411 -61.64 -39.81 -1.29
C SER A 411 -62.96 -40.08 -2.02
N CYS A 412 -64.09 -39.86 -1.40
CA CYS A 412 -65.46 -39.98 -1.94
C CYS A 412 -66.45 -39.20 -1.11
N ILE A 413 -67.65 -39.01 -1.64
CA ILE A 413 -68.81 -38.48 -0.91
C ILE A 413 -69.88 -39.52 -0.76
N ARG A 414 -70.65 -39.45 0.32
CA ARG A 414 -71.85 -40.29 0.55
C ARG A 414 -73.10 -39.64 -0.01
N VAL A 415 -73.76 -40.35 -0.87
CA VAL A 415 -75.02 -39.90 -1.47
C VAL A 415 -76.13 -40.86 -1.08
N ASP A 416 -77.12 -40.39 -0.37
CA ASP A 416 -78.22 -41.19 0.03
C ASP A 416 -79.45 -40.86 -0.87
N ILE A 417 -79.98 -41.88 -1.58
CA ILE A 417 -81.06 -41.80 -2.52
C ILE A 417 -82.31 -42.39 -1.86
N ILE A 418 -83.40 -41.62 -1.67
CA ILE A 418 -84.58 -42.05 -1.00
C ILE A 418 -85.80 -42.00 -1.95
N HIS A 419 -86.89 -42.77 -1.65
CA HIS A 419 -88.09 -42.75 -2.40
C HIS A 419 -88.83 -41.38 -2.27
N GLY A 420 -89.33 -40.82 -3.41
CA GLY A 420 -90.15 -39.73 -3.39
C GLY A 420 -91.58 -40.13 -2.80
N ASN A 421 -92.03 -39.32 -1.90
CA ASN A 421 -93.36 -39.50 -1.35
C ASN A 421 -94.42 -39.23 -2.40
#